data_c30301d3e175dc694173e055f320ec4d
#
_entry.id   c30301d3e175dc694173e055f320ec4d
#
_cell.length_a   1.000
_cell.length_b   1.000
_cell.length_c   1.000
_cell.angle_alpha   90.00
_cell.angle_beta   90.00
_cell.angle_gamma   90.00
#
_symmetry.space_group_name_H-M   'P 1'
#
loop_
_entity.id
_entity.type
_entity.pdbx_description
1 polymer ?
#
loop_
_entity_poly.entity_id
_entity_poly.type
_entity_poly.pdbx_seq_one_letter_code
_entity_poly.pdbx_strand_id
1 'polypeptide(L)'
;MASAEHAIQNIAPGLLAGSVTRDRRARWWRRTGTKSRGFRYETADGRRIEDEAALERIRSLVIPPAWRGVRISPSPRGPLQAIGVDKMGRVQRIYHPSFVARRARRKFEKIERFGEALPALRRKANEDIAREGLGKERVLAVVVRLINDLYFRVGSEESVRRYRTYGVTTLRNRHLEIEPGGRLVFKFTGKHHIKHRRILVDEELAALVRDIKSLGGSKLFQYVGEDGRRHPVSPRDVNDYIKAAAGPEFSAKDFRTWGGTLSAAVELAELGCCEDERRAKKNVAAAVKRVAERLGNTPTVCRSCYIHPTVLEAYERGRSVEEFRPRRARRLIQGRQPDYSVEELALLKLLRAHKNGNAT
;
A
#
# COMPACT_ATOMS: atom_id res chain seq x y z
N MET A 1 -9.78 -29.99 -17.76
CA MET A 1 -10.34 -29.97 -16.37
C MET A 1 -9.32 -30.29 -15.28
N ALA A 2 -8.17 -30.85 -15.61
CA ALA A 2 -7.09 -31.19 -14.64
C ALA A 2 -6.31 -29.99 -14.05
N SER A 3 -6.36 -28.81 -14.65
CA SER A 3 -5.49 -27.68 -14.25
C SER A 3 -5.92 -26.91 -12.99
N ALA A 4 -7.18 -27.01 -12.59
CA ALA A 4 -7.69 -26.27 -11.41
C ALA A 4 -7.45 -27.05 -10.11
N GLU A 5 -7.52 -28.36 -10.16
CA GLU A 5 -7.19 -29.22 -9.01
C GLU A 5 -5.67 -29.23 -8.76
N HIS A 6 -4.87 -29.23 -9.81
CA HIS A 6 -3.41 -29.11 -9.72
C HIS A 6 -2.96 -27.77 -9.11
N ALA A 7 -3.67 -26.66 -9.43
CA ALA A 7 -3.41 -25.36 -8.82
C ALA A 7 -3.72 -25.34 -7.31
N ILE A 8 -4.66 -26.16 -6.85
CA ILE A 8 -5.02 -26.25 -5.43
C ILE A 8 -4.06 -27.15 -4.66
N GLN A 9 -3.57 -28.23 -5.28
CA GLN A 9 -2.54 -29.10 -4.69
C GLN A 9 -1.19 -28.39 -4.58
N ASN A 10 -0.82 -27.54 -5.56
CA ASN A 10 0.40 -26.75 -5.55
C ASN A 10 0.35 -25.44 -4.72
N ILE A 11 -0.78 -25.09 -4.13
CA ILE A 11 -0.89 -23.96 -3.18
C ILE A 11 -0.28 -24.33 -1.80
N ALA A 12 0.13 -25.58 -1.61
CA ALA A 12 0.42 -26.07 -0.29
C ALA A 12 1.76 -25.61 0.30
N PRO A 13 2.97 -25.79 -0.16
CA PRO A 13 4.10 -25.57 0.75
C PRO A 13 4.77 -24.19 0.74
N GLY A 14 4.67 -23.40 -0.34
CA GLY A 14 5.54 -22.21 -0.53
C GLY A 14 5.05 -20.88 0.04
N LEU A 15 3.76 -20.73 0.37
CA LEU A 15 3.16 -19.46 0.78
C LEU A 15 3.01 -19.27 2.31
N LEU A 16 3.49 -20.23 3.08
CA LEU A 16 3.53 -20.20 4.54
C LEU A 16 4.95 -20.53 5.07
N ALA A 17 5.98 -20.02 4.44
CA ALA A 17 7.32 -20.04 4.99
C ALA A 17 7.37 -19.21 6.28
N GLY A 18 7.05 -19.83 7.40
CA GLY A 18 7.01 -19.22 8.73
C GLY A 18 6.61 -20.19 9.84
N SER A 19 6.00 -21.31 9.55
CA SER A 19 5.82 -22.38 10.55
C SER A 19 5.60 -23.73 9.90
N VAL A 20 6.41 -24.70 10.25
CA VAL A 20 6.21 -26.13 10.00
C VAL A 20 5.00 -26.57 10.82
N THR A 21 3.80 -26.42 10.26
CA THR A 21 2.59 -27.01 10.80
C THR A 21 1.91 -27.77 9.68
N ARG A 22 1.74 -29.11 9.90
CA ARG A 22 0.89 -30.02 9.11
C ARG A 22 -0.30 -29.27 8.53
N ASP A 23 -0.63 -29.53 7.27
CA ASP A 23 -1.71 -28.82 6.57
C ASP A 23 -3.05 -28.95 7.33
N ARG A 24 -3.27 -28.02 8.27
CA ARG A 24 -4.50 -27.92 9.06
C ARG A 24 -5.74 -27.74 8.18
N ARG A 25 -5.56 -27.41 6.90
CA ARG A 25 -6.64 -27.22 5.91
C ARG A 25 -7.15 -28.54 5.35
N ALA A 26 -6.47 -29.66 5.56
CA ALA A 26 -6.99 -30.97 5.23
C ALA A 26 -8.33 -31.24 5.94
N ARG A 27 -8.54 -30.65 7.14
CA ARG A 27 -9.77 -30.75 7.92
C ARG A 27 -10.83 -29.69 7.59
N TRP A 28 -10.60 -28.86 6.56
CA TRP A 28 -11.54 -27.78 6.22
C TRP A 28 -12.70 -28.32 5.40
N TRP A 29 -13.88 -27.75 5.65
CA TRP A 29 -15.09 -28.02 4.89
C TRP A 29 -14.93 -27.66 3.42
N ARG A 30 -15.67 -28.33 2.56
CA ARG A 30 -15.63 -28.15 1.11
C ARG A 30 -16.95 -27.61 0.61
N ARG A 31 -16.93 -26.73 -0.37
CA ARG A 31 -18.10 -26.34 -1.15
C ARG A 31 -18.11 -27.17 -2.44
N THR A 32 -19.19 -27.94 -2.66
CA THR A 32 -19.46 -28.74 -3.86
C THR A 32 -20.68 -28.20 -4.59
N GLY A 33 -20.93 -28.68 -5.82
CA GLY A 33 -22.04 -28.19 -6.64
C GLY A 33 -21.71 -26.95 -7.49
N THR A 34 -22.71 -26.37 -8.08
CA THR A 34 -22.61 -25.19 -8.99
C THR A 34 -23.66 -24.14 -8.68
N LYS A 35 -23.51 -22.94 -9.25
CA LYS A 35 -24.50 -21.89 -9.09
C LYS A 35 -25.90 -22.29 -9.58
N SER A 36 -25.98 -23.06 -10.67
CA SER A 36 -27.25 -23.50 -11.29
C SER A 36 -27.94 -24.65 -10.55
N ARG A 37 -27.15 -25.56 -9.94
CA ARG A 37 -27.66 -26.73 -9.19
C ARG A 37 -27.66 -26.54 -7.68
N GLY A 38 -27.30 -25.34 -7.22
CA GLY A 38 -27.08 -25.05 -5.81
C GLY A 38 -25.73 -25.52 -5.30
N PHE A 39 -25.27 -24.89 -4.22
CA PHE A 39 -24.07 -25.29 -3.51
C PHE A 39 -24.42 -26.17 -2.33
N ARG A 40 -23.57 -27.19 -2.10
CA ARG A 40 -23.60 -28.07 -0.94
C ARG A 40 -22.30 -27.91 -0.18
N TYR A 41 -22.32 -28.22 1.09
CA TYR A 41 -21.16 -28.10 1.96
C TYR A 41 -20.92 -29.44 2.65
N GLU A 42 -19.67 -29.85 2.68
CA GLU A 42 -19.25 -31.16 3.18
C GLU A 42 -18.08 -30.96 4.15
N THR A 43 -18.03 -31.79 5.17
CA THR A 43 -16.87 -31.90 6.06
C THR A 43 -15.66 -32.46 5.32
N ALA A 44 -14.50 -32.54 5.96
CA ALA A 44 -13.29 -33.05 5.35
C ALA A 44 -13.39 -34.54 4.99
N ASP A 45 -14.16 -35.32 5.75
CA ASP A 45 -14.45 -36.73 5.57
C ASP A 45 -15.61 -37.02 4.60
N GLY A 46 -16.18 -35.95 3.99
CA GLY A 46 -17.19 -36.08 2.93
C GLY A 46 -18.64 -36.10 3.42
N ARG A 47 -18.89 -35.98 4.73
CA ARG A 47 -20.27 -35.91 5.26
C ARG A 47 -20.88 -34.58 4.94
N ARG A 48 -22.14 -34.59 4.54
CA ARG A 48 -22.91 -33.35 4.30
C ARG A 48 -23.09 -32.54 5.59
N ILE A 49 -22.92 -31.24 5.50
CA ILE A 49 -23.21 -30.33 6.61
C ILE A 49 -24.69 -29.98 6.55
N GLU A 50 -25.42 -30.37 7.58
CA GLU A 50 -26.86 -30.12 7.73
C GLU A 50 -27.18 -29.24 8.94
N ASP A 51 -26.21 -29.00 9.79
CA ASP A 51 -26.33 -28.07 10.91
C ASP A 51 -26.64 -26.67 10.44
N GLU A 52 -27.83 -26.17 10.80
CA GLU A 52 -28.35 -24.88 10.33
C GLU A 52 -27.47 -23.72 10.79
N ALA A 53 -26.90 -23.77 12.00
CA ALA A 53 -26.02 -22.73 12.50
C ALA A 53 -24.71 -22.66 11.67
N ALA A 54 -24.17 -23.81 11.26
CA ALA A 54 -23.01 -23.85 10.36
C ALA A 54 -23.35 -23.33 8.96
N LEU A 55 -24.53 -23.67 8.43
CA LEU A 55 -24.99 -23.18 7.13
C LEU A 55 -25.25 -21.67 7.13
N GLU A 56 -25.86 -21.15 8.18
CA GLU A 56 -26.06 -19.70 8.39
C GLU A 56 -24.71 -18.95 8.42
N ARG A 57 -23.76 -19.46 9.17
CA ARG A 57 -22.39 -18.92 9.20
C ARG A 57 -21.75 -18.94 7.82
N ILE A 58 -21.90 -20.04 7.06
CA ILE A 58 -21.34 -20.12 5.70
C ILE A 58 -22.00 -19.09 4.79
N ARG A 59 -23.32 -18.90 4.87
CA ARG A 59 -24.05 -17.87 4.11
C ARG A 59 -23.54 -16.47 4.45
N SER A 60 -23.30 -16.18 5.73
CA SER A 60 -22.78 -14.86 6.18
C SER A 60 -21.38 -14.54 5.67
N LEU A 61 -20.58 -15.54 5.26
CA LEU A 61 -19.27 -15.32 4.63
C LEU A 61 -19.37 -14.73 3.22
N VAL A 62 -20.53 -14.77 2.58
CA VAL A 62 -20.81 -14.23 1.24
C VAL A 62 -19.75 -14.68 0.23
N ILE A 63 -19.47 -15.99 0.20
CA ILE A 63 -18.43 -16.56 -0.68
C ILE A 63 -18.88 -16.43 -2.14
N PRO A 64 -18.11 -15.72 -3.01
CA PRO A 64 -18.53 -15.52 -4.39
C PRO A 64 -18.81 -16.83 -5.12
N PRO A 65 -19.96 -16.94 -5.85
CA PRO A 65 -20.30 -18.16 -6.60
C PRO A 65 -19.24 -18.57 -7.61
N ALA A 66 -18.54 -17.60 -8.20
CA ALA A 66 -17.51 -17.83 -9.21
C ALA A 66 -16.19 -18.42 -8.67
N TRP A 67 -16.02 -18.50 -7.35
CA TRP A 67 -14.82 -19.14 -6.80
C TRP A 67 -14.87 -20.65 -7.00
N ARG A 68 -13.71 -21.25 -7.23
CA ARG A 68 -13.53 -22.70 -7.38
C ARG A 68 -12.66 -23.24 -6.24
N GLY A 69 -12.76 -24.55 -5.96
CA GLY A 69 -11.97 -25.22 -4.93
C GLY A 69 -12.11 -24.56 -3.55
N VAL A 70 -13.32 -24.12 -3.20
CA VAL A 70 -13.55 -23.41 -1.94
C VAL A 70 -13.36 -24.34 -0.76
N ARG A 71 -12.55 -23.88 0.19
CA ARG A 71 -12.35 -24.48 1.51
C ARG A 71 -12.82 -23.48 2.58
N ILE A 72 -13.54 -23.98 3.58
CA ILE A 72 -14.15 -23.18 4.65
C ILE A 72 -13.64 -23.70 5.99
N SER A 73 -13.17 -22.81 6.84
CA SER A 73 -12.73 -23.16 8.18
C SER A 73 -13.89 -23.72 9.02
N PRO A 74 -13.75 -24.85 9.68
CA PRO A 74 -14.75 -25.33 10.63
C PRO A 74 -14.83 -24.42 11.87
N SER A 75 -13.75 -23.72 12.21
CA SER A 75 -13.71 -22.82 13.37
C SER A 75 -14.33 -21.46 13.05
N PRO A 76 -15.40 -21.05 13.75
CA PRO A 76 -16.01 -19.73 13.57
C PRO A 76 -15.11 -18.59 14.04
N ARG A 77 -14.16 -18.84 14.96
CA ARG A 77 -13.24 -17.87 15.53
C ARG A 77 -11.88 -17.83 14.85
N GLY A 78 -11.64 -18.72 13.87
CA GLY A 78 -10.37 -18.79 13.14
C GLY A 78 -10.12 -17.51 12.33
N PRO A 79 -8.87 -17.01 12.25
CA PRO A 79 -8.56 -15.76 11.53
C PRO A 79 -8.85 -15.84 10.03
N LEU A 80 -8.65 -16.99 9.40
CA LEU A 80 -8.98 -17.24 8.00
C LEU A 80 -10.24 -18.12 7.96
N GLN A 81 -11.32 -17.59 7.37
CA GLN A 81 -12.63 -18.22 7.34
C GLN A 81 -12.89 -19.02 6.06
N ALA A 82 -12.47 -18.50 4.91
CA ALA A 82 -12.57 -19.22 3.65
C ALA A 82 -11.43 -18.89 2.70
N ILE A 83 -11.14 -19.83 1.80
CA ILE A 83 -10.18 -19.68 0.71
C ILE A 83 -10.77 -20.30 -0.56
N GLY A 84 -10.47 -19.72 -1.72
CA GLY A 84 -10.89 -20.24 -3.01
C GLY A 84 -10.11 -19.58 -4.14
N VAL A 85 -10.35 -20.01 -5.38
CA VAL A 85 -9.70 -19.49 -6.57
C VAL A 85 -10.73 -18.75 -7.43
N ASP A 86 -10.44 -17.50 -7.78
CA ASP A 86 -11.32 -16.69 -8.63
C ASP A 86 -11.23 -17.09 -10.11
N LYS A 87 -12.05 -16.45 -10.97
CA LYS A 87 -12.07 -16.71 -12.42
C LYS A 87 -10.72 -16.49 -13.10
N MET A 88 -9.87 -15.64 -12.53
CA MET A 88 -8.53 -15.32 -13.05
C MET A 88 -7.44 -16.26 -12.52
N GLY A 89 -7.80 -17.32 -11.81
CA GLY A 89 -6.86 -18.27 -11.21
C GLY A 89 -6.14 -17.72 -9.96
N ARG A 90 -6.64 -16.65 -9.35
CA ARG A 90 -6.01 -16.04 -8.18
C ARG A 90 -6.63 -16.61 -6.89
N VAL A 91 -5.77 -16.92 -5.93
CA VAL A 91 -6.20 -17.35 -4.60
C VAL A 91 -6.80 -16.18 -3.83
N GLN A 92 -8.06 -16.30 -3.46
CA GLN A 92 -8.82 -15.35 -2.66
C GLN A 92 -9.04 -15.87 -1.25
N ARG A 93 -9.16 -14.95 -0.29
CA ARG A 93 -9.29 -15.28 1.14
C ARG A 93 -10.34 -14.40 1.79
N ILE A 94 -11.16 -15.01 2.64
CA ILE A 94 -12.09 -14.32 3.53
C ILE A 94 -11.58 -14.49 4.96
N TYR A 95 -11.37 -13.37 5.63
CA TYR A 95 -10.88 -13.33 7.01
C TYR A 95 -12.01 -12.99 7.98
N HIS A 96 -11.86 -13.44 9.22
CA HIS A 96 -12.77 -13.09 10.29
C HIS A 96 -12.73 -11.57 10.56
N PRO A 97 -13.89 -10.90 10.78
CA PRO A 97 -13.94 -9.44 10.99
C PRO A 97 -12.99 -8.93 12.08
N SER A 98 -12.94 -9.63 13.23
CA SER A 98 -12.02 -9.26 14.32
C SER A 98 -10.53 -9.33 13.94
N PHE A 99 -10.17 -10.29 13.06
CA PHE A 99 -8.81 -10.37 12.54
C PHE A 99 -8.50 -9.21 11.60
N VAL A 100 -9.47 -8.83 10.74
CA VAL A 100 -9.34 -7.68 9.84
C VAL A 100 -9.18 -6.39 10.65
N ALA A 101 -10.03 -6.19 11.67
CA ALA A 101 -9.96 -5.03 12.56
C ALA A 101 -8.61 -4.94 13.30
N ARG A 102 -8.14 -6.05 13.88
CA ARG A 102 -6.84 -6.10 14.56
C ARG A 102 -5.68 -5.81 13.60
N ARG A 103 -5.72 -6.32 12.36
CA ARG A 103 -4.70 -6.00 11.34
C ARG A 103 -4.75 -4.54 10.93
N ALA A 104 -5.93 -3.96 10.81
CA ALA A 104 -6.09 -2.54 10.50
C ALA A 104 -5.49 -1.67 11.62
N ARG A 105 -5.79 -1.99 12.88
CA ARG A 105 -5.23 -1.30 14.06
C ARG A 105 -3.69 -1.34 14.04
N ARG A 106 -3.10 -2.54 13.97
CA ARG A 106 -1.64 -2.69 13.89
C ARG A 106 -1.01 -1.95 12.72
N LYS A 107 -1.69 -1.91 11.58
CA LYS A 107 -1.21 -1.16 10.42
C LYS A 107 -1.16 0.34 10.71
N PHE A 108 -2.17 0.89 11.37
CA PHE A 108 -2.21 2.32 11.68
C PHE A 108 -1.27 2.70 12.82
N GLU A 109 -1.13 1.87 13.85
CA GLU A 109 -0.08 2.03 14.88
C GLU A 109 1.33 2.05 14.26
N LYS A 110 1.57 1.21 13.24
CA LYS A 110 2.81 1.20 12.48
C LYS A 110 3.05 2.50 11.72
N ILE A 111 2.00 3.15 11.22
CA ILE A 111 2.12 4.38 10.42
C ILE A 111 2.58 5.56 11.25
N GLU A 112 2.20 5.66 12.50
CA GLU A 112 2.76 6.66 13.43
C GLU A 112 4.29 6.47 13.55
N ARG A 113 4.75 5.24 13.82
CA ARG A 113 6.19 4.92 13.87
C ARG A 113 6.90 5.15 12.54
N PHE A 114 6.22 4.91 11.40
CA PHE A 114 6.78 5.23 10.10
C PHE A 114 7.00 6.74 9.94
N GLY A 115 6.04 7.58 10.36
CA GLY A 115 6.20 9.03 10.41
C GLY A 115 7.42 9.43 11.24
N GLU A 116 7.64 8.80 12.40
CA GLU A 116 8.79 9.04 13.26
C GLU A 116 10.13 8.62 12.63
N ALA A 117 10.11 7.59 11.78
CA ALA A 117 11.31 7.10 11.08
C ALA A 117 11.66 7.90 9.81
N LEU A 118 10.75 8.73 9.27
CA LEU A 118 10.98 9.50 8.04
C LEU A 118 12.25 10.37 8.06
N PRO A 119 12.59 11.10 9.15
CA PRO A 119 13.81 11.90 9.17
C PRO A 119 15.08 11.08 8.94
N ALA A 120 15.20 9.92 9.57
CA ALA A 120 16.36 9.04 9.40
C ALA A 120 16.44 8.56 7.94
N LEU A 121 15.33 8.15 7.36
CA LEU A 121 15.26 7.71 5.97
C LEU A 121 15.60 8.84 4.99
N ARG A 122 15.12 10.06 5.23
CA ARG A 122 15.40 11.23 4.38
C ARG A 122 16.86 11.66 4.47
N ARG A 123 17.44 11.68 5.67
CA ARG A 123 18.87 11.96 5.85
C ARG A 123 19.73 10.95 5.08
N LYS A 124 19.44 9.65 5.25
CA LYS A 124 20.13 8.59 4.51
C LYS A 124 19.99 8.77 2.99
N ALA A 125 18.80 9.10 2.51
CA ALA A 125 18.56 9.34 1.08
C ALA A 125 19.31 10.59 0.58
N ASN A 126 19.34 11.68 1.35
CA ASN A 126 20.11 12.88 1.00
C ASN A 126 21.63 12.61 0.95
N GLU A 127 22.17 11.83 1.90
CA GLU A 127 23.56 11.40 1.92
C GLU A 127 23.92 10.56 0.69
N ASP A 128 23.06 9.58 0.35
CA ASP A 128 23.31 8.71 -0.79
C ASP A 128 23.14 9.43 -2.14
N ILE A 129 22.23 10.40 -2.24
CA ILE A 129 22.07 11.27 -3.42
C ILE A 129 23.34 12.11 -3.66
N ALA A 130 24.01 12.54 -2.61
CA ALA A 130 25.22 13.34 -2.71
C ALA A 130 26.48 12.55 -3.15
N ARG A 131 26.40 11.22 -3.23
CA ARG A 131 27.54 10.40 -3.71
C ARG A 131 27.82 10.63 -5.18
N GLU A 132 29.00 10.31 -5.62
CA GLU A 132 29.37 10.34 -7.03
C GLU A 132 28.95 9.08 -7.78
N GLY A 133 28.86 9.18 -9.11
CA GLY A 133 28.54 8.07 -10.00
C GLY A 133 27.05 7.66 -9.93
N LEU A 134 26.72 6.56 -10.57
CA LEU A 134 25.34 6.00 -10.61
C LEU A 134 25.30 4.61 -9.96
N GLY A 135 25.92 4.50 -8.79
CA GLY A 135 25.91 3.29 -7.99
C GLY A 135 24.54 2.97 -7.40
N LYS A 136 24.40 1.77 -6.84
CA LYS A 136 23.13 1.21 -6.36
C LYS A 136 22.46 2.10 -5.33
N GLU A 137 23.18 2.52 -4.29
CA GLU A 137 22.64 3.31 -3.17
C GLU A 137 22.11 4.65 -3.66
N ARG A 138 22.84 5.34 -4.52
CA ARG A 138 22.44 6.64 -5.08
C ARG A 138 21.15 6.53 -5.90
N VAL A 139 21.05 5.55 -6.76
CA VAL A 139 19.86 5.32 -7.58
C VAL A 139 18.66 4.89 -6.72
N LEU A 140 18.88 4.08 -5.69
CA LEU A 140 17.83 3.70 -4.74
C LEU A 140 17.34 4.90 -3.93
N ALA A 141 18.22 5.78 -3.51
CA ALA A 141 17.86 7.02 -2.83
C ALA A 141 16.96 7.91 -3.71
N VAL A 142 17.31 8.08 -4.99
CA VAL A 142 16.48 8.77 -5.99
C VAL A 142 15.09 8.12 -6.10
N VAL A 143 15.02 6.81 -6.22
CA VAL A 143 13.76 6.06 -6.32
C VAL A 143 12.91 6.23 -5.06
N VAL A 144 13.52 6.18 -3.86
CA VAL A 144 12.82 6.34 -2.58
C VAL A 144 12.32 7.77 -2.42
N ARG A 145 13.08 8.80 -2.83
CA ARG A 145 12.64 10.19 -2.85
C ARG A 145 11.41 10.37 -3.75
N LEU A 146 11.42 9.78 -4.96
CA LEU A 146 10.26 9.79 -5.86
C LEU A 146 9.03 9.06 -5.25
N ILE A 147 9.24 7.97 -4.51
CA ILE A 147 8.16 7.29 -3.80
C ILE A 147 7.59 8.18 -2.70
N ASN A 148 8.44 8.89 -1.95
CA ASN A 148 8.01 9.81 -0.90
C ASN A 148 7.16 10.95 -1.46
N ASP A 149 7.57 11.56 -2.57
CA ASP A 149 6.95 12.75 -3.11
C ASP A 149 5.72 12.46 -3.99
N LEU A 150 5.76 11.37 -4.75
CA LEU A 150 4.73 11.03 -5.75
C LEU A 150 3.87 9.82 -5.38
N TYR A 151 4.16 9.17 -4.24
CA TYR A 151 3.44 7.99 -3.74
C TYR A 151 3.34 6.85 -4.75
N PHE A 152 4.40 6.63 -5.54
CA PHE A 152 4.46 5.55 -6.51
C PHE A 152 4.29 4.18 -5.85
N ARG A 153 3.60 3.27 -6.55
CA ARG A 153 3.70 1.85 -6.25
C ARG A 153 5.04 1.32 -6.76
N VAL A 154 5.62 0.35 -6.06
CA VAL A 154 6.90 -0.23 -6.48
C VAL A 154 6.80 -0.87 -7.87
N GLY A 155 5.76 -1.64 -8.13
CA GLY A 155 5.60 -2.41 -9.38
C GLY A 155 6.17 -3.83 -9.27
N SER A 156 5.96 -4.63 -10.31
CA SER A 156 6.57 -5.95 -10.50
C SER A 156 6.56 -6.34 -11.98
N GLU A 157 7.53 -7.13 -12.41
CA GLU A 157 7.59 -7.64 -13.78
C GLU A 157 6.39 -8.50 -14.14
N GLU A 158 5.84 -9.23 -13.17
CA GLU A 158 4.61 -10.00 -13.37
C GLU A 158 3.43 -9.10 -13.74
N SER A 159 3.29 -7.94 -13.08
CA SER A 159 2.24 -6.97 -13.40
C SER A 159 2.42 -6.36 -14.79
N VAL A 160 3.66 -6.14 -15.22
CA VAL A 160 3.94 -5.67 -16.58
C VAL A 160 3.58 -6.74 -17.61
N ARG A 161 4.02 -7.98 -17.40
CA ARG A 161 3.78 -9.09 -18.31
C ARG A 161 2.29 -9.41 -18.46
N ARG A 162 1.56 -9.50 -17.32
CA ARG A 162 0.15 -9.93 -17.33
C ARG A 162 -0.84 -8.82 -17.65
N TYR A 163 -0.55 -7.60 -17.19
CA TYR A 163 -1.53 -6.51 -17.18
C TYR A 163 -1.04 -5.23 -17.85
N ARG A 164 0.21 -5.18 -18.31
CA ARG A 164 0.85 -3.97 -18.85
C ARG A 164 0.72 -2.75 -17.91
N THR A 165 0.80 -3.00 -16.61
CA THR A 165 0.73 -1.98 -15.56
C THR A 165 2.08 -1.81 -14.89
N TYR A 166 2.41 -0.55 -14.58
CA TYR A 166 3.75 -0.15 -14.16
C TYR A 166 3.74 0.43 -12.74
N GLY A 167 4.86 0.33 -12.07
CA GLY A 167 5.23 1.04 -10.85
C GLY A 167 6.69 1.48 -10.98
N VAL A 168 7.24 2.18 -9.96
CA VAL A 168 8.52 2.88 -10.09
C VAL A 168 9.65 1.98 -10.61
N THR A 169 9.81 0.75 -10.13
CA THR A 169 10.87 -0.17 -10.57
C THR A 169 10.68 -0.74 -11.97
N THR A 170 9.49 -0.57 -12.54
CA THR A 170 9.13 -1.07 -13.87
C THR A 170 8.82 0.04 -14.87
N LEU A 171 8.99 1.30 -14.48
CA LEU A 171 8.91 2.42 -15.41
C LEU A 171 9.95 2.27 -16.51
N ARG A 172 9.60 2.76 -17.70
CA ARG A 172 10.47 2.78 -18.88
C ARG A 172 10.82 4.21 -19.24
N ASN A 173 11.91 4.42 -19.96
CA ASN A 173 12.37 5.75 -20.39
C ASN A 173 11.28 6.56 -21.09
N ARG A 174 10.38 5.92 -21.85
CA ARG A 174 9.22 6.55 -22.52
C ARG A 174 8.14 7.06 -21.58
N HIS A 175 8.16 6.65 -20.29
CA HIS A 175 7.18 7.07 -19.30
C HIS A 175 7.57 8.36 -18.59
N LEU A 176 8.75 8.91 -18.89
CA LEU A 176 9.29 10.13 -18.29
C LEU A 176 9.64 11.13 -19.37
N GLU A 177 9.10 12.32 -19.22
CA GLU A 177 9.51 13.55 -19.90
C GLU A 177 10.22 14.43 -18.86
N ILE A 178 11.36 15.01 -19.24
CA ILE A 178 12.13 15.96 -18.43
C ILE A 178 12.04 17.30 -19.14
N GLU A 179 11.29 18.21 -18.55
CA GLU A 179 11.06 19.55 -19.08
C GLU A 179 12.05 20.56 -18.43
N PRO A 180 12.22 21.74 -19.03
CA PRO A 180 13.03 22.82 -18.42
C PRO A 180 12.60 23.16 -16.98
N GLY A 181 13.53 23.72 -16.19
CA GLY A 181 13.27 24.10 -14.79
C GLY A 181 13.08 22.89 -13.87
N GLY A 182 13.73 21.76 -14.15
CA GLY A 182 13.71 20.59 -13.27
C GLY A 182 12.37 19.88 -13.19
N ARG A 183 11.50 20.03 -14.19
CA ARG A 183 10.16 19.47 -14.21
C ARG A 183 10.17 18.04 -14.74
N LEU A 184 9.91 17.08 -13.87
CA LEU A 184 9.76 15.67 -14.18
C LEU A 184 8.27 15.32 -14.40
N VAL A 185 7.91 14.84 -15.57
CA VAL A 185 6.53 14.45 -15.91
C VAL A 185 6.47 12.96 -16.21
N PHE A 186 5.87 12.22 -15.28
CA PHE A 186 5.68 10.77 -15.42
C PHE A 186 4.30 10.47 -15.99
N LYS A 187 4.23 9.75 -17.11
CA LYS A 187 2.99 9.30 -17.77
C LYS A 187 3.01 7.79 -17.94
N PHE A 188 2.14 7.06 -17.22
CA PHE A 188 2.10 5.60 -17.30
C PHE A 188 0.75 5.03 -16.86
N THR A 189 0.50 3.77 -17.24
CA THR A 189 -0.67 3.01 -16.77
C THR A 189 -0.30 2.22 -15.52
N GLY A 190 -0.94 2.52 -14.39
CA GLY A 190 -0.75 1.83 -13.12
C GLY A 190 -1.79 0.73 -12.86
N LYS A 191 -1.77 0.23 -11.64
CA LYS A 191 -2.70 -0.83 -11.18
C LYS A 191 -4.17 -0.47 -11.50
N HIS A 192 -4.97 -1.46 -11.89
CA HIS A 192 -6.35 -1.32 -12.34
C HIS A 192 -6.50 -0.50 -13.62
N HIS A 193 -5.46 -0.45 -14.45
CA HIS A 193 -5.39 0.31 -15.73
C HIS A 193 -5.63 1.81 -15.56
N ILE A 194 -5.41 2.36 -14.35
CA ILE A 194 -5.52 3.79 -14.11
C ILE A 194 -4.34 4.50 -14.79
N LYS A 195 -4.65 5.48 -15.65
CA LYS A 195 -3.65 6.36 -16.26
C LYS A 195 -3.16 7.37 -15.21
N HIS A 196 -1.86 7.39 -15.00
CA HIS A 196 -1.21 8.35 -14.11
C HIS A 196 -0.47 9.41 -14.91
N ARG A 197 -0.65 10.67 -14.51
CA ARG A 197 0.23 11.79 -14.83
C ARG A 197 0.72 12.39 -13.52
N ARG A 198 2.02 12.29 -13.24
CA ARG A 198 2.65 12.77 -12.02
C ARG A 198 3.71 13.78 -12.38
N ILE A 199 3.72 14.90 -11.68
CA ILE A 199 4.65 15.99 -11.90
C ILE A 199 5.39 16.25 -10.61
N LEU A 200 6.70 16.39 -10.69
CA LEU A 200 7.57 16.87 -9.63
C LEU A 200 8.48 17.94 -10.23
N VAL A 201 8.65 19.05 -9.52
CA VAL A 201 9.58 20.10 -9.91
C VAL A 201 10.72 20.09 -8.88
N ASP A 202 11.89 19.65 -9.30
CA ASP A 202 13.09 19.52 -8.49
C ASP A 202 14.30 19.43 -9.44
N GLU A 203 15.10 20.48 -9.50
CA GLU A 203 16.22 20.58 -10.45
C GLU A 203 17.32 19.56 -10.18
N GLU A 204 17.68 19.36 -8.89
CA GLU A 204 18.70 18.40 -8.49
C GLU A 204 18.26 16.98 -8.86
N LEU A 205 17.03 16.62 -8.50
CA LEU A 205 16.50 15.29 -8.80
C LEU A 205 16.31 15.09 -10.30
N ALA A 206 15.93 16.12 -11.04
CA ALA A 206 15.78 16.05 -12.49
C ALA A 206 17.13 15.84 -13.20
N ALA A 207 18.21 16.46 -12.73
CA ALA A 207 19.56 16.20 -13.22
C ALA A 207 19.97 14.74 -13.01
N LEU A 208 19.80 14.23 -11.78
CA LEU A 208 20.09 12.84 -11.45
C LEU A 208 19.26 11.83 -12.26
N VAL A 209 17.98 12.09 -12.42
CA VAL A 209 17.10 11.21 -13.22
C VAL A 209 17.46 11.27 -14.71
N ARG A 210 17.95 12.41 -15.20
CA ARG A 210 18.50 12.54 -16.56
C ARG A 210 19.74 11.65 -16.72
N ASP A 211 20.66 11.69 -15.77
CA ASP A 211 21.88 10.88 -15.78
C ASP A 211 21.54 9.38 -15.72
N ILE A 212 20.59 8.97 -14.86
CA ILE A 212 20.12 7.59 -14.81
C ILE A 212 19.47 7.18 -16.14
N LYS A 213 18.68 8.05 -16.76
CA LYS A 213 18.04 7.80 -18.06
C LYS A 213 19.08 7.69 -19.19
N SER A 214 20.19 8.42 -19.11
CA SER A 214 21.28 8.37 -20.11
C SER A 214 22.04 7.04 -20.13
N LEU A 215 21.93 6.22 -19.07
CA LEU A 215 22.45 4.85 -19.09
C LEU A 215 21.83 4.00 -20.22
N GLY A 216 20.69 4.41 -20.76
CA GLY A 216 20.03 3.75 -21.90
C GLY A 216 19.26 2.50 -21.49
N GLY A 217 18.90 1.68 -22.48
CA GLY A 217 18.05 0.51 -22.27
C GLY A 217 16.58 0.87 -22.15
N SER A 218 15.73 -0.13 -21.83
CA SER A 218 14.27 0.07 -21.80
C SER A 218 13.73 0.49 -20.43
N LYS A 219 14.42 0.13 -19.35
CA LYS A 219 14.03 0.48 -17.97
C LYS A 219 14.57 1.84 -17.58
N LEU A 220 13.77 2.61 -16.86
CA LEU A 220 14.16 3.95 -16.43
C LEU A 220 15.18 3.88 -15.28
N PHE A 221 14.90 3.08 -14.23
CA PHE A 221 15.76 3.02 -13.07
C PHE A 221 16.68 1.81 -13.13
N GLN A 222 17.94 2.12 -13.38
CA GLN A 222 19.08 1.20 -13.43
C GLN A 222 20.27 1.85 -12.73
N TYR A 223 21.18 1.04 -12.19
CA TYR A 223 22.42 1.47 -11.58
C TYR A 223 23.61 0.73 -12.22
N VAL A 224 24.80 1.27 -12.05
CA VAL A 224 26.05 0.62 -12.45
C VAL A 224 26.55 -0.17 -11.23
N GLY A 225 26.69 -1.49 -11.40
CA GLY A 225 27.23 -2.37 -10.37
C GLY A 225 28.75 -2.28 -10.27
N GLU A 226 29.33 -2.94 -9.28
CA GLU A 226 30.79 -3.06 -9.11
C GLU A 226 31.45 -3.78 -10.28
N ASP A 227 30.69 -4.60 -11.00
CA ASP A 227 31.09 -5.28 -12.25
C ASP A 227 31.09 -4.35 -13.49
N GLY A 228 30.83 -3.05 -13.31
CA GLY A 228 30.71 -2.07 -14.37
C GLY A 228 29.48 -2.23 -15.26
N ARG A 229 28.60 -3.19 -14.96
CA ARG A 229 27.40 -3.48 -15.75
C ARG A 229 26.17 -2.76 -15.21
N ARG A 230 25.19 -2.58 -16.09
CA ARG A 230 23.90 -1.99 -15.72
C ARG A 230 22.97 -3.05 -15.12
N HIS A 231 22.45 -2.75 -13.93
CA HIS A 231 21.49 -3.58 -13.25
C HIS A 231 20.17 -2.83 -13.03
N PRO A 232 19.03 -3.43 -13.34
CA PRO A 232 17.75 -2.80 -13.07
C PRO A 232 17.42 -2.80 -11.58
N VAL A 233 16.87 -1.70 -11.07
CA VAL A 233 16.36 -1.64 -9.71
C VAL A 233 15.17 -2.59 -9.56
N SER A 234 15.23 -3.46 -8.55
CA SER A 234 14.18 -4.42 -8.23
C SER A 234 13.27 -3.94 -7.08
N PRO A 235 12.06 -4.49 -6.95
CA PRO A 235 11.20 -4.25 -5.79
C PRO A 235 11.84 -4.62 -4.46
N ARG A 236 12.70 -5.63 -4.47
CA ARG A 236 13.44 -6.08 -3.28
C ARG A 236 14.48 -5.03 -2.88
N ASP A 237 15.28 -4.54 -3.81
CA ASP A 237 16.30 -3.51 -3.54
C ASP A 237 15.68 -2.28 -2.88
N VAL A 238 14.55 -1.79 -3.40
CA VAL A 238 13.84 -0.64 -2.83
C VAL A 238 13.38 -0.92 -1.40
N ASN A 239 12.76 -2.08 -1.15
CA ASN A 239 12.29 -2.39 0.20
C ASN A 239 13.43 -2.67 1.18
N ASP A 240 14.52 -3.29 0.73
CA ASP A 240 15.69 -3.55 1.58
C ASP A 240 16.41 -2.24 1.94
N TYR A 241 16.51 -1.28 1.02
CA TYR A 241 16.98 0.08 1.31
C TYR A 241 16.12 0.79 2.38
N ILE A 242 14.80 0.74 2.23
CA ILE A 242 13.87 1.36 3.19
C ILE A 242 14.01 0.71 4.57
N LYS A 243 14.11 -0.62 4.64
CA LYS A 243 14.28 -1.34 5.90
C LYS A 243 15.61 -1.02 6.59
N ALA A 244 16.67 -0.91 5.83
CA ALA A 244 17.99 -0.56 6.38
C ALA A 244 18.01 0.86 6.97
N ALA A 245 17.29 1.80 6.35
CA ALA A 245 17.29 3.21 6.76
C ALA A 245 16.22 3.56 7.81
N ALA A 246 15.07 2.88 7.80
CA ALA A 246 13.93 3.24 8.64
C ALA A 246 13.52 2.16 9.65
N GLY A 247 13.89 0.90 9.41
CA GLY A 247 13.54 -0.24 10.26
C GLY A 247 12.91 -1.41 9.49
N PRO A 248 13.09 -2.64 9.98
CA PRO A 248 12.76 -3.88 9.25
C PRO A 248 11.27 -4.08 8.96
N GLU A 249 10.39 -3.43 9.70
CA GLU A 249 8.94 -3.50 9.50
C GLU A 249 8.43 -2.62 8.34
N PHE A 250 9.22 -1.66 7.86
CA PHE A 250 8.77 -0.67 6.88
C PHE A 250 9.02 -1.10 5.43
N SER A 251 8.27 -0.49 4.52
CA SER A 251 8.31 -0.79 3.09
C SER A 251 7.79 0.41 2.27
N ALA A 252 7.99 0.38 0.97
CA ALA A 252 7.46 1.39 0.06
C ALA A 252 5.92 1.57 0.15
N LYS A 253 5.18 0.57 0.63
CA LYS A 253 3.74 0.69 0.83
C LYS A 253 3.39 1.68 1.94
N ASP A 254 4.23 1.83 2.94
CA ASP A 254 3.96 2.67 4.11
C ASP A 254 3.98 4.17 3.74
N PHE A 255 4.78 4.59 2.75
CA PHE A 255 4.70 5.94 2.17
C PHE A 255 3.31 6.29 1.64
N ARG A 256 2.62 5.33 1.03
CA ARG A 256 1.28 5.57 0.50
C ARG A 256 0.23 5.68 1.60
N THR A 257 0.43 4.98 2.72
CA THR A 257 -0.46 5.09 3.87
C THR A 257 -0.18 6.39 4.63
N TRP A 258 1.10 6.73 4.82
CA TRP A 258 1.50 8.01 5.38
C TRP A 258 1.00 9.19 4.54
N GLY A 259 1.34 9.21 3.24
CA GLY A 259 0.95 10.28 2.33
C GLY A 259 -0.55 10.39 2.13
N GLY A 260 -1.29 9.28 2.15
CA GLY A 260 -2.76 9.30 2.12
C GLY A 260 -3.35 9.91 3.39
N THR A 261 -2.79 9.57 4.55
CA THR A 261 -3.18 10.14 5.84
C THR A 261 -2.86 11.64 5.90
N LEU A 262 -1.63 12.01 5.52
CA LEU A 262 -1.19 13.41 5.47
C LEU A 262 -2.05 14.26 4.50
N SER A 263 -2.26 13.74 3.29
CA SER A 263 -3.10 14.43 2.31
C SER A 263 -4.54 14.62 2.80
N ALA A 264 -5.12 13.64 3.48
CA ALA A 264 -6.45 13.78 4.05
C ALA A 264 -6.48 14.82 5.16
N ALA A 265 -5.46 14.85 6.02
CA ALA A 265 -5.35 15.82 7.10
C ALA A 265 -5.24 17.26 6.58
N VAL A 266 -4.43 17.48 5.53
CA VAL A 266 -4.27 18.79 4.88
C VAL A 266 -5.56 19.23 4.18
N GLU A 267 -6.16 18.35 3.36
CA GLU A 267 -7.43 18.64 2.67
C GLU A 267 -8.56 19.02 3.64
N LEU A 268 -8.65 18.31 4.77
CA LEU A 268 -9.65 18.62 5.80
C LEU A 268 -9.35 19.94 6.53
N ALA A 269 -8.09 20.27 6.75
CA ALA A 269 -7.70 21.53 7.33
C ALA A 269 -8.03 22.71 6.41
N GLU A 270 -7.80 22.56 5.10
CA GLU A 270 -8.15 23.57 4.08
C GLU A 270 -9.66 23.80 3.97
N LEU A 271 -10.48 22.76 4.19
CA LEU A 271 -11.94 22.88 4.22
C LEU A 271 -12.46 23.56 5.48
N GLY A 272 -11.62 23.69 6.51
CA GLY A 272 -11.98 24.26 7.82
C GLY A 272 -12.89 23.34 8.63
N CYS A 273 -12.80 23.43 9.95
CA CYS A 273 -13.71 22.75 10.85
C CYS A 273 -15.13 23.33 10.75
N CYS A 274 -16.14 22.52 10.98
CA CYS A 274 -17.54 22.92 10.99
C CYS A 274 -18.29 22.19 12.11
N GLU A 275 -19.23 22.89 12.74
CA GLU A 275 -20.06 22.36 13.82
C GLU A 275 -21.20 21.43 13.29
N ASP A 276 -21.60 21.62 12.03
CA ASP A 276 -22.63 20.80 11.39
C ASP A 276 -22.07 19.41 11.02
N GLU A 277 -22.59 18.38 11.67
CA GLU A 277 -22.22 16.98 11.45
C GLU A 277 -22.42 16.52 9.99
N ARG A 278 -23.49 16.96 9.33
CA ARG A 278 -23.76 16.61 7.92
C ARG A 278 -22.70 17.23 7.01
N ARG A 279 -22.32 18.46 7.28
CA ARG A 279 -21.26 19.17 6.54
C ARG A 279 -19.92 18.52 6.80
N ALA A 280 -19.61 18.15 8.03
CA ALA A 280 -18.39 17.42 8.39
C ALA A 280 -18.28 16.10 7.62
N LYS A 281 -19.33 15.28 7.58
CA LYS A 281 -19.38 14.03 6.81
C LYS A 281 -19.21 14.26 5.30
N LYS A 282 -19.81 15.32 4.74
CA LYS A 282 -19.64 15.71 3.34
C LYS A 282 -18.18 16.11 3.03
N ASN A 283 -17.55 16.89 3.90
CA ASN A 283 -16.15 17.29 3.78
C ASN A 283 -15.21 16.08 3.85
N VAL A 284 -15.45 15.16 4.79
CA VAL A 284 -14.70 13.89 4.88
C VAL A 284 -14.82 13.09 3.59
N ALA A 285 -16.02 12.96 3.02
CA ALA A 285 -16.22 12.25 1.76
C ALA A 285 -15.46 12.93 0.60
N ALA A 286 -15.48 14.26 0.53
CA ALA A 286 -14.77 15.04 -0.48
C ALA A 286 -13.25 14.87 -0.35
N ALA A 287 -12.69 15.00 0.85
CA ALA A 287 -11.27 14.80 1.12
C ALA A 287 -10.82 13.38 0.76
N VAL A 288 -11.58 12.35 1.17
CA VAL A 288 -11.30 10.95 0.80
C VAL A 288 -11.30 10.75 -0.71
N LYS A 289 -12.22 11.39 -1.45
CA LYS A 289 -12.27 11.32 -2.91
C LYS A 289 -11.01 11.93 -3.54
N ARG A 290 -10.60 13.12 -3.14
CA ARG A 290 -9.38 13.78 -3.65
C ARG A 290 -8.13 12.95 -3.36
N VAL A 291 -7.99 12.43 -2.14
CA VAL A 291 -6.86 11.54 -1.79
C VAL A 291 -6.90 10.25 -2.61
N ALA A 292 -8.07 9.69 -2.88
CA ALA A 292 -8.22 8.51 -3.72
C ALA A 292 -7.76 8.76 -5.16
N GLU A 293 -8.11 9.90 -5.75
CA GLU A 293 -7.64 10.36 -7.07
C GLU A 293 -6.12 10.52 -7.08
N ARG A 294 -5.58 11.19 -6.05
CA ARG A 294 -4.13 11.38 -5.89
C ARG A 294 -3.38 10.05 -5.78
N LEU A 295 -3.91 9.07 -5.05
CA LEU A 295 -3.28 7.75 -4.91
C LEU A 295 -3.61 6.77 -6.04
N GLY A 296 -4.58 7.07 -6.93
CA GLY A 296 -5.08 6.14 -7.94
C GLY A 296 -5.71 4.91 -7.30
N ASN A 297 -6.70 5.14 -6.44
CA ASN A 297 -7.51 4.12 -5.75
C ASN A 297 -8.99 4.50 -5.80
N THR A 298 -9.89 3.57 -5.41
CA THR A 298 -11.27 3.93 -5.12
C THR A 298 -11.38 4.62 -3.76
N PRO A 299 -12.37 5.50 -3.54
CA PRO A 299 -12.60 6.15 -2.24
C PRO A 299 -12.72 5.16 -1.08
N THR A 300 -13.47 4.07 -1.27
CA THR A 300 -13.63 3.00 -0.26
C THR A 300 -12.30 2.36 0.15
N VAL A 301 -11.47 2.00 -0.84
CA VAL A 301 -10.14 1.45 -0.58
C VAL A 301 -9.23 2.49 0.06
N CYS A 302 -9.32 3.75 -0.35
CA CYS A 302 -8.52 4.82 0.20
C CYS A 302 -8.84 5.04 1.68
N ARG A 303 -10.12 5.21 2.02
CA ARG A 303 -10.59 5.37 3.40
C ARG A 303 -10.14 4.23 4.31
N SER A 304 -10.32 2.98 3.90
CA SER A 304 -10.02 1.81 4.73
C SER A 304 -8.55 1.42 4.78
N CYS A 305 -7.78 1.75 3.72
CA CYS A 305 -6.42 1.23 3.56
C CYS A 305 -5.31 2.28 3.61
N TYR A 306 -5.60 3.55 3.39
CA TYR A 306 -4.56 4.57 3.22
C TYR A 306 -4.76 5.84 4.06
N ILE A 307 -5.89 5.99 4.73
CA ILE A 307 -6.14 7.12 5.62
C ILE A 307 -6.29 6.60 7.05
N HIS A 308 -5.53 7.19 7.98
CA HIS A 308 -5.65 6.86 9.40
C HIS A 308 -7.02 7.31 9.92
N PRO A 309 -7.82 6.42 10.56
CA PRO A 309 -9.17 6.76 10.99
C PRO A 309 -9.21 7.96 11.94
N THR A 310 -8.23 8.09 12.83
CA THR A 310 -8.11 9.24 13.75
C THR A 310 -8.21 10.59 13.06
N VAL A 311 -7.67 10.75 11.84
CA VAL A 311 -7.76 12.02 11.11
C VAL A 311 -9.20 12.36 10.76
N LEU A 312 -9.97 11.36 10.32
CA LEU A 312 -11.38 11.54 9.96
C LEU A 312 -12.25 11.75 11.21
N GLU A 313 -12.04 10.96 12.24
CA GLU A 313 -12.73 11.04 13.52
C GLU A 313 -12.46 12.36 14.27
N ALA A 314 -11.21 12.84 14.24
CA ALA A 314 -10.86 14.13 14.83
C ALA A 314 -11.61 15.27 14.12
N TYR A 315 -11.64 15.25 12.78
CA TYR A 315 -12.34 16.25 12.00
C TYR A 315 -13.86 16.25 12.26
N GLU A 316 -14.47 15.06 12.33
CA GLU A 316 -15.90 14.93 12.68
C GLU A 316 -16.22 15.44 14.09
N ARG A 317 -15.20 15.58 14.97
CA ARG A 317 -15.29 16.19 16.31
C ARG A 317 -14.83 17.65 16.33
N GLY A 318 -14.73 18.31 15.18
CA GLY A 318 -14.35 19.71 15.06
C GLY A 318 -12.85 20.01 15.22
N ARG A 319 -11.96 18.98 15.14
CA ARG A 319 -10.51 19.15 15.30
C ARG A 319 -9.76 18.84 14.01
N SER A 320 -8.74 19.62 13.72
CA SER A 320 -7.89 19.41 12.54
C SER A 320 -6.40 19.56 12.85
N VAL A 321 -5.55 19.28 11.87
CA VAL A 321 -4.09 19.46 12.02
C VAL A 321 -3.68 20.91 12.19
N GLU A 322 -4.54 21.90 11.88
CA GLU A 322 -4.27 23.32 12.12
C GLU A 322 -3.99 23.63 13.60
N GLU A 323 -4.70 22.96 14.51
CA GLU A 323 -4.50 23.11 15.96
C GLU A 323 -3.10 22.73 16.41
N PHE A 324 -2.42 21.88 15.64
CA PHE A 324 -1.13 21.30 15.96
C PHE A 324 0.02 21.87 15.15
N ARG A 325 -0.25 22.83 14.25
CA ARG A 325 0.80 23.48 13.47
C ARG A 325 1.80 24.22 14.40
N PRO A 326 3.10 24.04 14.20
CA PRO A 326 4.10 24.78 14.95
C PRO A 326 4.02 26.28 14.63
N ARG A 327 4.04 27.12 15.66
CA ARG A 327 3.96 28.59 15.52
C ARG A 327 5.10 29.23 14.72
N ARG A 328 6.23 28.52 14.57
CA ARG A 328 7.37 28.95 13.75
C ARG A 328 7.69 27.85 12.74
N ALA A 329 7.39 28.09 11.46
CA ALA A 329 7.86 27.26 10.38
C ALA A 329 9.36 27.55 10.13
N ARG A 330 10.23 26.54 10.21
CA ARG A 330 11.60 26.64 9.68
C ARG A 330 11.52 26.70 8.16
N ARG A 331 12.14 27.71 7.54
CA ARG A 331 12.27 27.81 6.09
C ARG A 331 13.02 26.60 5.57
N LEU A 332 12.50 26.00 4.49
CA LEU A 332 13.14 24.96 3.73
C LEU A 332 14.49 25.45 3.18
N ILE A 333 15.55 24.69 3.41
CA ILE A 333 16.83 24.89 2.72
C ILE A 333 16.64 24.28 1.33
N GLN A 334 16.87 25.07 0.27
CA GLN A 334 16.78 24.59 -1.12
C GLN A 334 17.60 23.31 -1.33
N GLY A 335 17.01 22.33 -2.04
CA GLY A 335 17.70 21.14 -2.54
C GLY A 335 17.70 19.92 -1.62
N ARG A 336 17.38 20.04 -0.34
CA ARG A 336 17.33 18.85 0.56
C ARG A 336 15.95 18.69 1.17
N GLN A 337 15.47 17.43 1.22
CA GLN A 337 14.24 17.15 1.95
C GLN A 337 14.45 17.46 3.43
N PRO A 338 13.58 18.26 4.06
CA PRO A 338 13.63 18.51 5.48
C PRO A 338 13.30 17.24 6.25
N ASP A 339 13.72 17.18 7.52
CA ASP A 339 13.35 16.08 8.40
C ASP A 339 11.83 15.89 8.45
N TYR A 340 11.08 17.01 8.62
CA TYR A 340 9.62 17.04 8.57
C TYR A 340 9.11 18.29 7.86
N SER A 341 7.97 18.17 7.17
CA SER A 341 7.15 19.34 6.86
C SER A 341 6.36 19.79 8.08
N VAL A 342 5.83 21.01 8.03
CA VAL A 342 4.96 21.58 9.09
C VAL A 342 3.73 20.70 9.30
N GLU A 343 3.14 20.22 8.20
CA GLU A 343 1.95 19.38 8.19
C GLU A 343 2.24 17.99 8.75
N GLU A 344 3.42 17.43 8.49
CA GLU A 344 3.83 16.13 9.06
C GLU A 344 4.02 16.21 10.56
N LEU A 345 4.62 17.28 11.07
CA LEU A 345 4.72 17.53 12.51
C LEU A 345 3.35 17.69 13.17
N ALA A 346 2.46 18.44 12.52
CA ALA A 346 1.09 18.63 13.00
C ALA A 346 0.31 17.31 13.01
N LEU A 347 0.46 16.51 11.96
CA LEU A 347 -0.16 15.18 11.88
C LEU A 347 0.33 14.25 12.99
N LEU A 348 1.64 14.17 13.24
CA LEU A 348 2.19 13.33 14.33
C LEU A 348 1.64 13.76 15.68
N LYS A 349 1.53 15.05 15.95
CA LYS A 349 0.95 15.56 17.20
C LYS A 349 -0.53 15.21 17.33
N LEU A 350 -1.32 15.35 16.26
CA LEU A 350 -2.73 14.97 16.26
C LEU A 350 -2.91 13.49 16.54
N LEU A 351 -2.12 12.61 15.91
CA LEU A 351 -2.19 11.16 16.12
C LEU A 351 -1.87 10.79 17.58
N ARG A 352 -0.85 11.40 18.17
CA ARG A 352 -0.44 11.18 19.57
C ARG A 352 -1.47 11.71 20.57
N ALA A 353 -2.04 12.90 20.33
CA ALA A 353 -3.03 13.49 21.20
C ALA A 353 -4.31 12.63 21.30
N HIS A 354 -4.74 12.05 20.18
CA HIS A 354 -5.90 11.16 20.16
C HIS A 354 -5.66 9.86 20.93
N LYS A 355 -4.44 9.32 20.90
CA LYS A 355 -4.07 8.12 21.63
C LYS A 355 -4.09 8.34 23.14
N ASN A 356 -3.60 9.50 23.60
CA ASN A 356 -3.58 9.87 25.01
C ASN A 356 -4.99 10.24 25.53
N GLY A 357 -5.86 10.83 24.70
CA GLY A 357 -7.24 11.15 25.07
C GLY A 357 -8.22 9.96 25.08
N ASN A 358 -7.84 8.82 24.50
CA ASN A 358 -8.61 7.56 24.59
C ASN A 358 -8.09 6.63 25.70
N ALA A 359 -7.09 7.04 26.46
CA ALA A 359 -6.53 6.30 27.60
C ALA A 359 -7.10 6.77 28.97
N THR A 360 -8.00 7.76 28.95
CA THR A 360 -8.83 8.22 30.07
C THR A 360 -10.28 7.89 29.80
#